data_1a3627a6bf6e1f4fa6fb446df30f7db0
#
_entry.id   1a3627a6bf6e1f4fa6fb446df30f7db0
#
_cell.length_a   1.000
_cell.length_b   1.000
_cell.length_c   1.000
_cell.angle_alpha   90.00
_cell.angle_beta   90.00
_cell.angle_gamma   90.00
#
_symmetry.space_group_name_H-M   'P 1'
#
loop_
_entity.id
_entity.type
_entity.pdbx_description
1 polymer ?
#
loop_
_entity_poly.entity_id
_entity_poly.type
_entity_poly.pdbx_seq_one_letter_code
_entity_poly.pdbx_strand_id
1 'polypeptide(L)'
;MRYSCGCVIARIQAKSINIRQPYADQGPNAFSGRGLDERVINPFLHEKRIPSSRGPYLSVFRRSVQFDDSTRSGLRDQKGYDAFLDLIAYIEFTTQDSTLHSLLQYLLYRFAELREASIVALSRLQRISLEQYDALISGLLATPTGGRFPVLLVVKAALMVMRRPE
;
A
#
# COMPACT_ATOMS: atom_id res chain seq x y z
N MET A 1 3.71 1.47 2.42
CA MET A 1 3.53 2.91 2.62
C MET A 1 2.41 3.29 3.61
N ARG A 2 1.14 2.87 3.46
CA ARG A 2 0.06 3.11 4.47
C ARG A 2 0.46 2.65 5.87
N TYR A 3 1.11 1.51 5.96
CA TYR A 3 1.61 0.95 7.20
C TYR A 3 2.69 1.84 7.84
N SER A 4 3.63 2.29 7.03
CA SER A 4 4.68 3.21 7.49
C SER A 4 4.08 4.49 8.08
N CYS A 5 3.05 5.06 7.43
CA CYS A 5 2.30 6.20 7.98
C CYS A 5 1.65 5.85 9.34
N GLY A 6 1.08 4.63 9.46
CA GLY A 6 0.50 4.16 10.71
C GLY A 6 1.50 4.08 11.85
N CYS A 7 2.70 3.55 11.60
CA CYS A 7 3.77 3.48 12.59
C CYS A 7 4.22 4.89 13.05
N VAL A 8 4.38 5.83 12.11
CA VAL A 8 4.74 7.22 12.44
C VAL A 8 3.65 7.87 13.29
N ILE A 9 2.37 7.76 12.88
CA ILE A 9 1.25 8.34 13.63
C ILE A 9 1.16 7.73 15.03
N ALA A 10 1.27 6.41 15.16
CA ALA A 10 1.26 5.73 16.46
C ALA A 10 2.39 6.26 17.38
N ARG A 11 3.60 6.45 16.83
CA ARG A 11 4.74 6.96 17.58
C ARG A 11 4.61 8.42 17.99
N ILE A 12 3.94 9.25 17.16
CA ILE A 12 3.60 10.64 17.51
C ILE A 12 2.56 10.65 18.65
N GLN A 13 1.57 9.76 18.62
CA GLN A 13 0.53 9.69 19.65
C GLN A 13 1.08 9.31 21.02
N ALA A 14 1.98 8.31 21.06
CA ALA A 14 2.63 7.91 22.29
C ALA A 14 4.02 7.31 22.06
N LYS A 15 5.03 7.87 22.68
CA LYS A 15 6.43 7.42 22.58
C LYS A 15 6.66 6.01 23.15
N SER A 16 5.79 5.54 24.04
CA SER A 16 5.85 4.20 24.62
C SER A 16 5.31 3.11 23.71
N ILE A 17 4.64 3.47 22.61
CA ILE A 17 4.08 2.47 21.69
C ILE A 17 5.19 1.67 21.02
N ASN A 18 5.06 0.35 21.06
CA ASN A 18 5.88 -0.57 20.31
C ASN A 18 5.32 -0.73 18.88
N ILE A 19 5.90 -0.01 17.94
CA ILE A 19 5.45 -0.03 16.54
C ILE A 19 5.73 -1.33 15.80
N ARG A 20 6.49 -2.25 16.41
CA ARG A 20 6.69 -3.61 15.89
C ARG A 20 5.54 -4.56 16.23
N GLN A 21 4.65 -4.18 17.14
CA GLN A 21 3.50 -4.95 17.60
C GLN A 21 2.18 -4.32 17.11
N PRO A 22 1.71 -4.65 15.89
CA PRO A 22 0.58 -3.98 15.25
C PRO A 22 -0.79 -4.48 15.68
N TYR A 23 -0.85 -5.45 16.60
CA TYR A 23 -2.08 -6.01 17.12
C TYR A 23 -2.24 -5.68 18.60
N ALA A 24 -3.40 -5.14 18.98
CA ALA A 24 -3.66 -4.63 20.33
C ALA A 24 -3.58 -5.70 21.43
N ASP A 25 -3.71 -6.97 21.09
CA ASP A 25 -3.62 -8.12 21.97
C ASP A 25 -2.18 -8.58 22.28
N GLN A 26 -1.18 -7.99 21.60
CA GLN A 26 0.22 -8.37 21.76
C GLN A 26 0.88 -7.80 23.03
N GLY A 27 0.25 -6.86 23.71
CA GLY A 27 0.75 -6.32 24.96
C GLY A 27 0.33 -4.88 25.25
N PRO A 28 0.69 -4.34 26.42
CA PRO A 28 0.22 -3.03 26.87
C PRO A 28 0.73 -1.86 26.01
N ASN A 29 1.86 -2.03 25.35
CA ASN A 29 2.44 -1.04 24.45
C ASN A 29 2.16 -1.31 22.97
N ALA A 30 1.41 -2.36 22.64
CA ALA A 30 1.00 -2.65 21.28
C ALA A 30 -0.05 -1.65 20.79
N PHE A 31 -0.16 -1.46 19.49
CA PHE A 31 -1.17 -0.59 18.90
C PHE A 31 -2.07 -1.32 17.92
N SER A 32 -3.29 -0.81 17.72
CA SER A 32 -4.17 -1.35 16.71
C SER A 32 -3.86 -0.72 15.35
N GLY A 33 -2.95 -1.32 14.60
CA GLY A 33 -2.62 -0.86 13.24
C GLY A 33 -3.83 -0.84 12.31
N ARG A 34 -4.72 -1.85 12.43
CA ARG A 34 -5.98 -1.89 11.69
C ARG A 34 -6.92 -0.76 12.11
N GLY A 35 -7.10 -0.57 13.41
CA GLY A 35 -7.98 0.49 13.91
C GLY A 35 -7.50 1.90 13.53
N LEU A 36 -6.18 2.12 13.50
CA LEU A 36 -5.59 3.37 13.06
C LEU A 36 -5.80 3.58 11.56
N ASP A 37 -5.64 2.54 10.74
CA ASP A 37 -5.91 2.62 9.31
C ASP A 37 -7.38 2.93 9.01
N GLU A 38 -8.30 2.22 9.63
CA GLU A 38 -9.75 2.36 9.37
C GLU A 38 -10.31 3.70 9.86
N ARG A 39 -9.81 4.22 11.00
CA ARG A 39 -10.37 5.43 11.63
C ARG A 39 -9.68 6.73 11.23
N VAL A 40 -8.40 6.66 10.83
CA VAL A 40 -7.59 7.87 10.58
C VAL A 40 -7.05 7.88 9.16
N ILE A 41 -6.25 6.88 8.76
CA ILE A 41 -5.50 6.93 7.51
C ILE A 41 -6.43 6.82 6.30
N ASN A 42 -7.30 5.83 6.28
CA ASN A 42 -8.19 5.58 5.15
C ASN A 42 -9.21 6.72 4.93
N PRO A 43 -9.89 7.26 5.96
CA PRO A 43 -10.73 8.45 5.81
C PRO A 43 -9.98 9.66 5.28
N PHE A 44 -8.77 9.92 5.79
CA PHE A 44 -7.92 11.03 5.33
C PHE A 44 -7.55 10.87 3.84
N LEU A 45 -7.10 9.69 3.42
CA LEU A 45 -6.76 9.42 2.02
C LEU A 45 -7.99 9.60 1.11
N HIS A 46 -9.15 9.19 1.58
CA HIS A 46 -10.43 9.37 0.86
C HIS A 46 -10.81 10.84 0.72
N GLU A 47 -10.73 11.61 1.81
CA GLU A 47 -11.00 13.06 1.81
C GLU A 47 -10.09 13.79 0.83
N LYS A 48 -8.80 13.46 0.85
CA LYS A 48 -7.81 14.06 -0.06
C LYS A 48 -7.81 13.46 -1.46
N ARG A 49 -8.77 12.58 -1.78
CA ARG A 49 -8.89 11.88 -3.06
C ARG A 49 -7.60 11.14 -3.47
N ILE A 50 -6.82 10.70 -2.48
CA ILE A 50 -5.66 9.86 -2.68
C ILE A 50 -6.14 8.41 -2.71
N PRO A 51 -6.23 7.76 -3.89
CA PRO A 51 -6.80 6.45 -3.99
C PRO A 51 -5.94 5.40 -3.30
N SER A 52 -6.56 4.71 -2.41
CA SER A 52 -6.00 3.58 -1.69
C SER A 52 -6.80 2.31 -2.01
N SER A 53 -6.16 1.15 -1.91
CA SER A 53 -6.87 -0.12 -2.01
C SER A 53 -7.91 -0.21 -0.89
N ARG A 54 -9.13 -0.64 -1.21
CA ARG A 54 -10.20 -0.88 -0.21
C ARG A 54 -9.95 -2.11 0.67
N GLY A 55 -8.92 -2.92 0.36
CA GLY A 55 -8.59 -4.11 1.14
C GLY A 55 -7.98 -3.80 2.50
N PRO A 56 -8.09 -4.71 3.48
CA PRO A 56 -7.44 -4.54 4.76
C PRO A 56 -5.95 -4.36 4.55
N TYR A 57 -5.45 -3.30 5.07
CA TYR A 57 -4.10 -2.81 4.96
C TYR A 57 -3.02 -3.82 5.43
N LEU A 58 -3.37 -4.71 6.34
CA LEU A 58 -2.52 -5.79 6.84
C LEU A 58 -2.44 -7.02 5.92
N SER A 59 -3.08 -7.00 4.75
CA SER A 59 -3.12 -8.18 3.87
C SER A 59 -1.72 -8.62 3.40
N VAL A 60 -0.78 -7.69 3.26
CA VAL A 60 0.61 -7.98 2.86
C VAL A 60 1.41 -8.59 4.01
N PHE A 61 1.13 -8.20 5.26
CA PHE A 61 1.83 -8.64 6.46
C PHE A 61 0.95 -9.51 7.38
N ARG A 62 -0.16 -10.02 6.87
CA ARG A 62 -1.17 -10.76 7.64
C ARG A 62 -0.64 -11.99 8.39
N ARG A 63 0.57 -12.44 8.04
CA ARG A 63 1.24 -13.58 8.70
C ARG A 63 2.30 -13.12 9.71
N SER A 64 2.57 -11.84 9.79
CA SER A 64 3.57 -11.29 10.71
C SER A 64 2.88 -10.92 12.00
N VAL A 65 3.11 -11.71 13.02
CA VAL A 65 2.65 -11.38 14.37
C VAL A 65 3.47 -10.21 14.93
N GLN A 66 4.73 -10.10 14.51
CA GLN A 66 5.66 -9.05 14.91
C GLN A 66 6.56 -8.67 13.74
N PHE A 67 7.00 -7.39 13.68
CA PHE A 67 7.92 -6.95 12.63
C PHE A 67 9.36 -7.14 13.06
N ASP A 68 9.90 -8.29 12.75
CA ASP A 68 11.29 -8.70 12.98
C ASP A 68 11.81 -9.55 11.82
N ASP A 69 13.08 -9.95 11.93
CA ASP A 69 13.75 -10.74 10.89
C ASP A 69 13.15 -12.14 10.72
N SER A 70 12.46 -12.67 11.73
CA SER A 70 11.85 -14.01 11.66
C SER A 70 10.77 -14.11 10.59
N THR A 71 10.07 -13.01 10.34
CA THR A 71 9.02 -12.92 9.33
C THR A 71 9.58 -12.86 7.90
N ARG A 72 10.82 -12.44 7.73
CA ARG A 72 11.46 -12.18 6.43
C ARG A 72 11.42 -13.37 5.48
N SER A 73 11.72 -14.56 5.96
CA SER A 73 11.84 -15.77 5.16
C SER A 73 10.55 -16.20 4.47
N GLY A 74 9.40 -15.84 5.04
CA GLY A 74 8.06 -16.16 4.50
C GLY A 74 7.50 -15.14 3.51
N LEU A 75 8.23 -14.05 3.23
CA LEU A 75 7.75 -12.95 2.40
C LEU A 75 8.27 -13.04 0.96
N ARG A 76 7.41 -12.68 0.01
CA ARG A 76 7.76 -12.62 -1.41
C ARG A 76 8.68 -11.44 -1.73
N ASP A 77 8.45 -10.29 -1.11
CA ASP A 77 9.25 -9.07 -1.27
C ASP A 77 10.12 -8.84 -0.02
N GLN A 78 11.22 -9.56 0.05
CA GLN A 78 12.17 -9.45 1.16
C GLN A 78 12.88 -8.10 1.20
N LYS A 79 13.24 -7.53 0.03
CA LYS A 79 13.91 -6.23 -0.05
C LYS A 79 13.00 -5.10 0.44
N GLY A 80 11.74 -5.12 0.05
CA GLY A 80 10.76 -4.15 0.53
C GLY A 80 10.50 -4.29 2.03
N TYR A 81 10.58 -5.51 2.56
CA TYR A 81 10.46 -5.76 3.99
C TYR A 81 11.70 -5.27 4.77
N ASP A 82 12.91 -5.51 4.27
CA ASP A 82 14.15 -5.00 4.87
C ASP A 82 14.10 -3.46 4.96
N ALA A 83 13.76 -2.78 3.87
CA ALA A 83 13.58 -1.33 3.87
C ALA A 83 12.48 -0.84 4.83
N PHE A 84 11.46 -1.64 5.06
CA PHE A 84 10.43 -1.35 6.05
C PHE A 84 10.96 -1.52 7.48
N LEU A 85 11.77 -2.52 7.77
CA LEU A 85 12.42 -2.71 9.08
C LEU A 85 13.40 -1.57 9.40
N ASP A 86 14.18 -1.13 8.39
CA ASP A 86 15.07 0.02 8.53
C ASP A 86 14.29 1.29 8.86
N LEU A 87 13.15 1.50 8.21
CA LEU A 87 12.27 2.63 8.51
C LEU A 87 11.68 2.55 9.93
N ILE A 88 11.27 1.35 10.38
CA ILE A 88 10.81 1.15 11.77
C ILE A 88 11.93 1.51 12.74
N ALA A 89 13.14 1.01 12.53
CA ALA A 89 14.28 1.32 13.38
C ALA A 89 14.54 2.83 13.44
N TYR A 90 14.50 3.52 12.30
CA TYR A 90 14.62 4.97 12.24
C TYR A 90 13.55 5.68 13.09
N ILE A 91 12.28 5.25 13.00
CA ILE A 91 11.18 5.83 13.77
C ILE A 91 11.36 5.58 15.27
N GLU A 92 11.85 4.39 15.67
CA GLU A 92 12.11 4.02 17.06
C GLU A 92 13.20 4.90 17.69
N PHE A 93 14.27 5.19 16.96
CA PHE A 93 15.37 6.05 17.42
C PHE A 93 15.03 7.55 17.38
N THR A 94 14.00 7.93 16.64
CA THR A 94 13.61 9.34 16.52
C THR A 94 12.84 9.79 17.75
N THR A 95 13.40 10.75 18.48
CA THR A 95 12.80 11.32 19.70
C THR A 95 12.02 12.60 19.46
N GLN A 96 12.38 13.36 18.41
CA GLN A 96 11.78 14.66 18.09
C GLN A 96 10.49 14.51 17.29
N ASP A 97 9.40 15.10 17.77
CA ASP A 97 8.11 15.08 17.08
C ASP A 97 8.13 15.83 15.75
N SER A 98 8.89 16.92 15.64
CA SER A 98 9.06 17.65 14.39
C SER A 98 9.63 16.78 13.29
N THR A 99 10.60 15.92 13.60
CA THR A 99 11.19 14.98 12.65
C THR A 99 10.17 13.90 12.22
N LEU A 100 9.36 13.40 13.15
CA LEU A 100 8.29 12.44 12.83
C LEU A 100 7.20 13.08 11.96
N HIS A 101 6.83 14.33 12.21
CA HIS A 101 5.89 15.05 11.35
C HIS A 101 6.45 15.29 9.95
N SER A 102 7.71 15.66 9.82
CA SER A 102 8.37 15.81 8.52
C SER A 102 8.46 14.49 7.77
N LEU A 103 8.74 13.39 8.47
CA LEU A 103 8.72 12.06 7.89
C LEU A 103 7.32 11.66 7.39
N LEU A 104 6.27 11.95 8.19
CA LEU A 104 4.89 11.69 7.77
C LEU A 104 4.52 12.48 6.51
N GLN A 105 4.86 13.77 6.46
CA GLN A 105 4.64 14.61 5.28
C GLN A 105 5.37 14.05 4.06
N TYR A 106 6.62 13.65 4.22
CA TYR A 106 7.40 13.03 3.14
C TYR A 106 6.76 11.73 2.64
N LEU A 107 6.33 10.84 3.54
CA LEU A 107 5.67 9.59 3.17
C LEU A 107 4.35 9.84 2.42
N LEU A 108 3.55 10.83 2.84
CA LEU A 108 2.31 11.20 2.17
C LEU A 108 2.59 11.80 0.78
N TYR A 109 3.59 12.68 0.68
CA TYR A 109 4.03 13.24 -0.59
C TYR A 109 4.46 12.15 -1.57
N ARG A 110 5.33 11.22 -1.15
CA ARG A 110 5.78 10.08 -1.96
C ARG A 110 4.62 9.17 -2.36
N PHE A 111 3.63 9.02 -1.50
CA PHE A 111 2.44 8.23 -1.80
C PHE A 111 1.59 8.89 -2.91
N ALA A 112 1.41 10.20 -2.84
CA ALA A 112 0.72 10.97 -3.88
C ALA A 112 1.48 10.93 -5.21
N GLU A 113 2.80 11.14 -5.20
CA GLU A 113 3.66 11.12 -6.37
C GLU A 113 3.64 9.77 -7.11
N LEU A 114 3.78 8.66 -6.40
CA LEU A 114 3.70 7.31 -6.97
C LEU A 114 2.36 7.06 -7.65
N ARG A 115 1.33 7.68 -7.14
CA ARG A 115 0.01 7.57 -7.72
C ARG A 115 -0.15 8.40 -8.98
N GLU A 116 0.30 9.65 -8.98
CA GLU A 116 0.28 10.49 -10.18
C GLU A 116 1.05 9.84 -11.32
N ALA A 117 2.22 9.26 -11.03
CA ALA A 117 2.99 8.48 -11.99
C ALA A 117 2.17 7.31 -12.58
N SER A 118 1.37 6.62 -11.76
CA SER A 118 0.50 5.54 -12.22
C SER A 118 -0.64 6.04 -13.12
N ILE A 119 -1.23 7.19 -12.81
CA ILE A 119 -2.28 7.81 -13.63
C ILE A 119 -1.71 8.26 -15.00
N VAL A 120 -0.54 8.90 -15.00
CA VAL A 120 0.14 9.32 -16.22
C VAL A 120 0.48 8.12 -17.10
N ALA A 121 0.94 7.02 -16.54
CA ALA A 121 1.19 5.78 -17.28
C ALA A 121 -0.10 5.26 -17.93
N LEU A 122 -1.21 5.19 -17.19
CA LEU A 122 -2.51 4.76 -17.71
C LEU A 122 -3.04 5.69 -18.82
N SER A 123 -2.89 7.02 -18.67
CA SER A 123 -3.34 7.98 -19.67
C SER A 123 -2.49 7.93 -20.97
N ARG A 124 -1.23 7.56 -20.86
CA ARG A 124 -0.37 7.30 -22.04
C ARG A 124 -0.80 6.03 -22.78
N LEU A 125 -1.26 4.99 -22.05
CA LEU A 125 -1.79 3.76 -22.64
C LEU A 125 -3.06 4.01 -23.48
N GLN A 126 -3.85 5.04 -23.18
CA GLN A 126 -5.05 5.40 -23.96
C GLN A 126 -4.73 5.97 -25.37
N ARG A 127 -3.46 6.29 -25.67
CA ARG A 127 -2.99 6.78 -26.98
C ARG A 127 -2.19 5.75 -27.76
N ILE A 128 -2.26 4.49 -27.38
CA ILE A 128 -1.49 3.42 -28.00
C ILE A 128 -2.18 2.99 -29.30
N SER A 129 -1.42 2.69 -30.35
CA SER A 129 -1.95 2.10 -31.59
C SER A 129 -2.52 0.69 -31.31
N LEU A 130 -3.35 0.19 -32.24
CA LEU A 130 -3.97 -1.13 -32.09
C LEU A 130 -2.92 -2.24 -31.92
N GLU A 131 -1.80 -2.15 -32.65
CA GLU A 131 -0.69 -3.12 -32.57
C GLU A 131 0.03 -3.05 -31.21
N GLN A 132 0.24 -1.84 -30.67
CA GLN A 132 0.82 -1.66 -29.34
C GLN A 132 -0.12 -2.18 -28.24
N TYR A 133 -1.43 -2.01 -28.47
CA TYR A 133 -2.45 -2.55 -27.56
C TYR A 133 -2.43 -4.08 -27.56
N ASP A 134 -2.34 -4.70 -28.74
CA ASP A 134 -2.25 -6.15 -28.86
C ASP A 134 -0.97 -6.71 -28.25
N ALA A 135 0.17 -6.08 -28.46
CA ALA A 135 1.45 -6.43 -27.83
C ALA A 135 1.38 -6.31 -26.30
N LEU A 136 0.73 -5.26 -25.77
CA LEU A 136 0.52 -5.06 -24.34
C LEU A 136 -0.35 -6.18 -23.75
N ILE A 137 -1.47 -6.49 -24.38
CA ILE A 137 -2.39 -7.56 -23.93
C ILE A 137 -1.68 -8.91 -23.96
N SER A 138 -0.97 -9.22 -25.03
CA SER A 138 -0.19 -10.46 -25.17
C SER A 138 0.89 -10.57 -24.09
N GLY A 139 1.62 -9.49 -23.79
CA GLY A 139 2.61 -9.42 -22.72
C GLY A 139 2.01 -9.64 -21.34
N LEU A 140 0.85 -9.03 -21.08
CA LEU A 140 0.13 -9.18 -19.81
C LEU A 140 -0.44 -10.60 -19.62
N LEU A 141 -0.91 -11.23 -20.69
CA LEU A 141 -1.38 -12.62 -20.66
C LEU A 141 -0.23 -13.60 -20.45
N ALA A 142 0.96 -13.33 -20.98
CA ALA A 142 2.15 -14.13 -20.77
C ALA A 142 2.73 -14.02 -19.35
N THR A 143 2.35 -12.95 -18.60
CA THR A 143 2.83 -12.76 -17.23
C THR A 143 1.99 -13.57 -16.25
N PRO A 144 2.59 -14.41 -15.36
CA PRO A 144 1.84 -15.22 -14.42
C PRO A 144 1.15 -14.35 -13.35
N THR A 145 -0.11 -14.01 -13.58
CA THR A 145 -0.95 -13.17 -12.70
C THR A 145 -1.89 -13.99 -11.80
N GLY A 146 -1.68 -15.29 -11.69
CA GLY A 146 -2.57 -16.19 -10.92
C GLY A 146 -4.00 -16.24 -11.45
N GLY A 147 -4.21 -16.07 -12.77
CA GLY A 147 -5.52 -16.14 -13.43
C GLY A 147 -6.44 -14.92 -13.23
N ARG A 148 -6.05 -13.92 -12.45
CA ARG A 148 -6.90 -12.76 -12.17
C ARG A 148 -7.04 -11.80 -13.35
N PHE A 149 -5.99 -11.66 -14.15
CA PHE A 149 -5.97 -10.70 -15.25
C PHE A 149 -6.86 -11.11 -16.43
N PRO A 150 -6.84 -12.38 -16.91
CA PRO A 150 -7.75 -12.84 -17.94
C PRO A 150 -9.22 -12.66 -17.58
N VAL A 151 -9.59 -12.95 -16.32
CA VAL A 151 -10.97 -12.78 -15.84
C VAL A 151 -11.40 -11.31 -15.89
N LEU A 152 -10.55 -10.38 -15.48
CA LEU A 152 -10.84 -8.94 -15.53
C LEU A 152 -11.01 -8.42 -16.96
N LEU A 153 -10.22 -8.92 -17.91
CA LEU A 153 -10.34 -8.59 -19.33
C LEU A 153 -11.68 -9.05 -19.92
N VAL A 154 -12.09 -10.29 -19.65
CA VAL A 154 -13.37 -10.85 -20.12
C VAL A 154 -14.55 -10.05 -19.55
N VAL A 155 -14.54 -9.77 -18.24
CA VAL A 155 -15.58 -8.98 -17.58
C VAL A 155 -15.66 -7.58 -18.17
N LYS A 156 -14.54 -6.92 -18.41
CA LYS A 156 -14.52 -5.57 -19.00
C LYS A 156 -14.99 -5.55 -20.45
N ALA A 157 -14.61 -6.54 -21.24
CA ALA A 157 -15.08 -6.69 -22.61
C ALA A 157 -16.61 -6.91 -22.67
N ALA A 158 -17.14 -7.79 -21.81
CA ALA A 158 -18.57 -8.04 -21.71
C ALA A 158 -19.36 -6.79 -21.31
N LEU A 159 -18.86 -6.02 -20.34
CA LEU A 159 -19.49 -4.76 -19.91
C LEU A 159 -19.45 -3.67 -21.00
N MET A 160 -18.42 -3.64 -21.87
CA MET A 160 -18.35 -2.71 -23.01
C MET A 160 -19.35 -3.08 -24.11
N VAL A 161 -19.58 -4.36 -24.36
CA VAL A 161 -20.58 -4.83 -25.32
C VAL A 161 -22.00 -4.53 -24.83
N MET A 162 -22.26 -4.71 -23.54
CA MET A 162 -23.58 -4.42 -22.93
C MET A 162 -23.89 -2.93 -22.81
N ARG A 163 -22.89 -2.04 -22.88
CA ARG A 163 -23.04 -0.57 -22.81
C ARG A 163 -23.15 0.13 -24.14
N ARG A 164 -23.21 -0.57 -25.30
CA ARG A 164 -23.51 0.10 -26.56
C ARG A 164 -24.97 0.51 -26.55
N PRO A 165 -25.29 1.83 -26.52
CA PRO A 165 -26.64 2.29 -26.85
C PRO A 165 -26.86 1.99 -28.33
N GLU A 166 -28.05 1.49 -28.67
CA GLU A 166 -28.55 1.42 -30.04
C GLU A 166 -28.60 2.79 -30.69
#